data_233b0e5b92b281a4d339177b9fa5b881
#
_entry.id   233b0e5b92b281a4d339177b9fa5b881
#
_cell.length_a   1.000
_cell.length_b   1.000
_cell.length_c   1.000
_cell.angle_alpha   90.00
_cell.angle_beta   90.00
_cell.angle_gamma   90.00
#
_symmetry.space_group_name_H-M   'P 1'
#
loop_
_entity.id
_entity.type
_entity.pdbx_description
1 polymer ?
#
loop_
_entity_poly.entity_id
_entity_poly.type
_entity_poly.pdbx_seq_one_letter_code
_entity_poly.pdbx_strand_id
1 'polypeptide(L)'
;MTRAFASCLAALLASACVPADIAPQTAAIPQSSLGLGEARAPAIAPDWWKAFGDPQLDRLADAALAGNPSLEDALARMRAAQAEVESARSQLYPQVTYQASDQLQRFSQNYIFPPPYAGATHWFGTEQANVSWELDFWGKQAEHLRKAKGLARASEYDAAAARLALAGAFAQAYIGLDRAYKLGDVAADNERERQDIVSLTNRRLKSGLDSQVEQKEADAQLAQAHQYREQADAAREVAVHEIAALIGHGADVYGNIVRPQLKLDAALLLPNALPADLLGRRADVLAARARVEAMVAGRKEAAAAFYPDVDLAGFAGTAAIGLSPLFALSSRAYGAGPAISLPIFDAGKLRADYAVSTADLDQAVADYNSTLTGAVRQTADALTQIRSLGRQTAEQRNLLADTNQGYRMAQTRYRTGLAGQLTVFNAETAFLQAREQEVSLEADDITQRVTLLLALGGGFDPKNPGPPQVHISQENKP
;
A
#
# COMPACT_ATOMS: atom_id res chain seq x y z
N MET A 1 33.95 47.59 25.21
CA MET A 1 33.86 46.27 24.54
C MET A 1 32.44 45.75 24.44
N THR A 2 31.58 45.89 25.43
CA THR A 2 30.17 45.33 25.45
C THR A 2 29.24 45.92 24.38
N ARG A 3 29.34 47.19 24.00
CA ARG A 3 28.48 47.81 22.97
C ARG A 3 28.83 47.38 21.52
N ALA A 4 30.11 47.11 21.24
CA ALA A 4 30.55 46.63 19.93
C ALA A 4 30.12 45.17 19.72
N PHE A 5 30.12 44.33 20.78
CA PHE A 5 29.65 42.95 20.72
C PHE A 5 28.13 42.89 20.51
N ALA A 6 27.35 43.76 21.15
CA ALA A 6 25.90 43.82 20.96
C ALA A 6 25.51 44.30 19.56
N SER A 7 26.29 45.24 18.97
CA SER A 7 26.05 45.73 17.62
C SER A 7 26.41 44.68 16.54
N CYS A 8 27.50 43.93 16.74
CA CYS A 8 27.83 42.80 15.84
C CYS A 8 26.82 41.65 15.91
N LEU A 9 26.31 41.33 17.11
CA LEU A 9 25.28 40.30 17.31
C LEU A 9 23.95 40.72 16.66
N ALA A 10 23.55 42.00 16.75
CA ALA A 10 22.37 42.54 16.10
C ALA A 10 22.49 42.58 14.57
N ALA A 11 23.66 42.86 14.02
CA ALA A 11 23.95 42.84 12.60
C ALA A 11 23.97 41.40 12.02
N LEU A 12 24.45 40.43 12.80
CA LEU A 12 24.41 39.00 12.44
C LEU A 12 22.98 38.42 12.43
N LEU A 13 22.11 38.87 13.34
CA LEU A 13 20.70 38.46 13.37
C LEU A 13 19.88 39.06 12.21
N ALA A 14 20.29 40.20 11.67
CA ALA A 14 19.62 40.86 10.54
C ALA A 14 19.89 40.18 9.18
N SER A 15 20.93 39.37 9.04
CA SER A 15 21.24 38.64 7.81
C SER A 15 20.58 37.26 7.69
N ALA A 16 19.94 36.76 8.75
CA ALA A 16 19.25 35.47 8.78
C ALA A 16 17.75 35.61 8.39
N CYS A 17 17.44 36.32 7.29
CA CYS A 17 16.04 36.41 6.82
C CYS A 17 15.68 35.22 5.96
N VAL A 18 14.76 34.38 6.44
CA VAL A 18 14.12 33.37 5.62
C VAL A 18 13.44 34.03 4.44
N PRO A 19 13.61 33.55 3.18
CA PRO A 19 13.03 34.16 1.99
C PRO A 19 11.49 34.16 2.03
N ALA A 20 10.89 35.34 2.18
CA ALA A 20 9.44 35.52 2.21
C ALA A 20 8.77 35.33 0.83
N ASP A 21 9.55 35.45 -0.25
CA ASP A 21 9.11 35.29 -1.64
C ASP A 21 8.94 33.84 -2.08
N ILE A 22 9.43 32.87 -1.28
CA ILE A 22 9.28 31.44 -1.52
C ILE A 22 8.11 30.92 -0.66
N ALA A 23 6.88 31.11 -1.15
CA ALA A 23 5.65 30.65 -0.52
C ALA A 23 5.12 29.37 -1.19
N PRO A 24 4.42 28.49 -0.45
CA PRO A 24 3.71 27.38 -1.04
C PRO A 24 2.68 27.87 -2.09
N GLN A 25 2.57 27.15 -3.21
CA GLN A 25 1.68 27.48 -4.32
C GLN A 25 0.44 26.63 -4.33
N THR A 26 0.47 25.43 -3.72
CA THR A 26 -0.62 24.46 -3.70
C THR A 26 -1.37 24.53 -2.38
N ALA A 27 -2.72 24.61 -2.46
CA ALA A 27 -3.61 24.60 -1.30
C ALA A 27 -4.37 23.27 -1.19
N ALA A 28 -4.63 22.83 0.04
CA ALA A 28 -5.47 21.67 0.29
C ALA A 28 -6.94 21.97 -0.09
N ILE A 29 -7.59 21.03 -0.77
CA ILE A 29 -9.03 21.14 -1.16
C ILE A 29 -9.87 21.13 0.13
N PRO A 30 -10.77 22.12 0.31
CA PRO A 30 -11.67 22.13 1.45
C PRO A 30 -12.66 20.96 1.39
N GLN A 31 -12.86 20.24 2.48
CA GLN A 31 -13.81 19.11 2.54
C GLN A 31 -15.25 19.53 2.16
N SER A 32 -15.65 20.76 2.47
CA SER A 32 -16.96 21.32 2.13
C SER A 32 -17.23 21.42 0.62
N SER A 33 -16.18 21.44 -0.21
CA SER A 33 -16.32 21.51 -1.67
C SER A 33 -16.51 20.15 -2.35
N LEU A 34 -16.44 19.03 -1.59
CA LEU A 34 -16.47 17.68 -2.14
C LEU A 34 -17.86 17.07 -2.27
N GLY A 35 -18.92 17.78 -1.90
CA GLY A 35 -20.31 17.31 -2.05
C GLY A 35 -20.65 16.09 -1.20
N LEU A 36 -19.95 15.90 -0.05
CA LEU A 36 -20.23 14.81 0.88
C LEU A 36 -21.53 15.06 1.64
N GLY A 37 -22.35 14.00 1.80
CA GLY A 37 -23.61 14.08 2.57
C GLY A 37 -23.36 14.18 4.09
N GLU A 38 -24.42 14.51 4.85
CA GLU A 38 -24.34 14.59 6.32
C GLU A 38 -24.39 13.21 7.01
N ALA A 39 -24.86 12.18 6.33
CA ALA A 39 -24.97 10.84 6.85
C ALA A 39 -23.58 10.24 7.13
N ARG A 40 -23.47 9.47 8.23
CA ARG A 40 -22.27 8.71 8.54
C ARG A 40 -22.34 7.34 7.88
N ALA A 41 -21.17 6.81 7.45
CA ALA A 41 -21.07 5.44 7.03
C ALA A 41 -21.37 4.48 8.19
N PRO A 42 -22.02 3.33 7.93
CA PRO A 42 -22.16 2.28 8.94
C PRO A 42 -20.78 1.84 9.44
N ALA A 43 -20.74 1.31 10.68
CA ALA A 43 -19.51 0.72 11.19
C ALA A 43 -19.23 -0.58 10.43
N ILE A 44 -18.01 -0.70 9.89
CA ILE A 44 -17.54 -1.89 9.20
C ILE A 44 -16.62 -2.65 10.16
N ALA A 45 -16.84 -3.95 10.34
CA ALA A 45 -15.96 -4.79 11.16
C ALA A 45 -14.58 -4.94 10.48
N PRO A 46 -13.48 -5.03 11.25
CA PRO A 46 -12.13 -5.23 10.68
C PRO A 46 -11.99 -6.55 9.90
N ASP A 47 -12.80 -7.55 10.25
CA ASP A 47 -12.87 -8.89 9.67
C ASP A 47 -14.17 -9.11 8.87
N TRP A 48 -14.59 -8.08 8.14
CA TRP A 48 -15.86 -8.00 7.39
C TRP A 48 -16.12 -9.20 6.45
N TRP A 49 -15.07 -9.88 5.99
CA TRP A 49 -15.21 -11.06 5.11
C TRP A 49 -15.89 -12.25 5.82
N LYS A 50 -15.86 -12.32 7.15
CA LYS A 50 -16.55 -13.36 7.92
C LYS A 50 -18.07 -13.31 7.77
N ALA A 51 -18.62 -12.18 7.31
CA ALA A 51 -20.03 -12.06 6.99
C ALA A 51 -20.47 -13.02 5.86
N PHE A 52 -19.54 -13.44 5.00
CA PHE A 52 -19.83 -14.44 3.96
C PHE A 52 -20.04 -15.87 4.49
N GLY A 53 -19.70 -16.12 5.76
CA GLY A 53 -20.01 -17.36 6.48
C GLY A 53 -19.37 -18.62 5.91
N ASP A 54 -18.22 -18.50 5.24
CA ASP A 54 -17.43 -19.60 4.72
C ASP A 54 -16.15 -19.78 5.56
N PRO A 55 -16.04 -20.88 6.33
CA PRO A 55 -14.86 -21.13 7.17
C PRO A 55 -13.55 -21.30 6.37
N GLN A 56 -13.60 -21.66 5.08
CA GLN A 56 -12.43 -21.72 4.24
C GLN A 56 -11.94 -20.32 3.90
N LEU A 57 -12.85 -19.42 3.55
CA LEU A 57 -12.54 -18.01 3.34
C LEU A 57 -11.84 -17.41 4.56
N ASP A 58 -12.39 -17.63 5.76
CA ASP A 58 -11.83 -17.09 7.00
C ASP A 58 -10.39 -17.55 7.23
N ARG A 59 -10.13 -18.87 7.14
CA ARG A 59 -8.81 -19.43 7.33
C ARG A 59 -7.77 -18.94 6.30
N LEU A 60 -8.19 -18.88 5.03
CA LEU A 60 -7.28 -18.45 3.95
C LEU A 60 -7.05 -16.94 3.99
N ALA A 61 -8.04 -16.12 4.39
CA ALA A 61 -7.85 -14.69 4.62
C ALA A 61 -6.86 -14.43 5.75
N ASP A 62 -6.98 -15.15 6.87
CA ASP A 62 -6.04 -15.06 7.97
C ASP A 62 -4.62 -15.48 7.54
N ALA A 63 -4.49 -16.54 6.73
CA ALA A 63 -3.22 -16.97 6.15
C ALA A 63 -2.62 -15.91 5.21
N ALA A 64 -3.42 -15.29 4.34
CA ALA A 64 -2.99 -14.20 3.47
C ALA A 64 -2.45 -13.02 4.27
N LEU A 65 -3.17 -12.61 5.32
CA LEU A 65 -2.77 -11.50 6.18
C LEU A 65 -1.54 -11.81 7.05
N ALA A 66 -1.20 -13.09 7.25
CA ALA A 66 -0.03 -13.52 8.02
C ALA A 66 1.21 -13.77 7.17
N GLY A 67 1.08 -14.19 5.91
CA GLY A 67 2.19 -14.70 5.09
C GLY A 67 2.38 -14.04 3.72
N ASN A 68 1.61 -12.99 3.38
CA ASN A 68 1.76 -12.35 2.07
C ASN A 68 3.02 -11.47 2.00
N PRO A 69 3.95 -11.70 1.05
CA PRO A 69 5.20 -10.96 0.95
C PRO A 69 5.03 -9.45 0.71
N SER A 70 3.97 -9.04 0.01
CA SER A 70 3.71 -7.60 -0.24
C SER A 70 3.30 -6.86 1.05
N LEU A 71 2.58 -7.54 1.95
CA LEU A 71 2.26 -6.98 3.26
C LEU A 71 3.50 -6.93 4.16
N GLU A 72 4.35 -7.96 4.09
CA GLU A 72 5.64 -7.96 4.82
C GLU A 72 6.55 -6.81 4.38
N ASP A 73 6.61 -6.49 3.07
CA ASP A 73 7.33 -5.33 2.54
C ASP A 73 6.79 -4.03 3.13
N ALA A 74 5.46 -3.83 3.16
CA ALA A 74 4.85 -2.65 3.77
C ALA A 74 5.18 -2.53 5.27
N LEU A 75 5.16 -3.64 6.02
CA LEU A 75 5.55 -3.68 7.43
C LEU A 75 7.06 -3.42 7.63
N ALA A 76 7.92 -3.88 6.71
CA ALA A 76 9.35 -3.59 6.74
C ALA A 76 9.62 -2.10 6.53
N ARG A 77 8.95 -1.45 5.59
CA ARG A 77 9.04 0.00 5.38
C ARG A 77 8.56 0.79 6.62
N MET A 78 7.51 0.34 7.27
CA MET A 78 7.04 0.94 8.53
C MET A 78 8.11 0.83 9.62
N ARG A 79 8.75 -0.35 9.80
CA ARG A 79 9.85 -0.51 10.77
C ARG A 79 11.04 0.38 10.45
N ALA A 80 11.40 0.51 9.18
CA ALA A 80 12.47 1.42 8.74
C ALA A 80 12.15 2.89 9.09
N ALA A 81 10.92 3.34 8.83
CA ALA A 81 10.48 4.68 9.18
C ALA A 81 10.46 4.93 10.70
N GLN A 82 10.11 3.92 11.50
CA GLN A 82 10.18 3.98 12.96
C GLN A 82 11.63 4.06 13.47
N ALA A 83 12.56 3.31 12.86
CA ALA A 83 13.99 3.41 13.18
C ALA A 83 14.56 4.79 12.82
N GLU A 84 14.09 5.42 11.74
CA GLU A 84 14.47 6.79 11.37
C GLU A 84 14.04 7.83 12.42
N VAL A 85 12.91 7.61 13.11
CA VAL A 85 12.50 8.45 14.25
C VAL A 85 13.54 8.38 15.39
N GLU A 86 14.06 7.19 15.68
CA GLU A 86 15.09 7.04 16.73
C GLU A 86 16.42 7.64 16.28
N SER A 87 16.78 7.54 14.98
CA SER A 87 17.92 8.23 14.39
C SER A 87 17.78 9.75 14.53
N ALA A 88 16.64 10.32 14.13
CA ALA A 88 16.36 11.75 14.29
C ALA A 88 16.35 12.19 15.76
N ARG A 89 15.82 11.34 16.65
CA ARG A 89 15.82 11.62 18.10
C ARG A 89 17.23 11.67 18.67
N SER A 90 18.13 10.79 18.20
CA SER A 90 19.52 10.73 18.68
C SER A 90 20.27 12.04 18.50
N GLN A 91 19.93 12.83 17.47
CA GLN A 91 20.55 14.13 17.18
C GLN A 91 20.21 15.20 18.22
N LEU A 92 19.18 15.01 19.06
CA LEU A 92 18.88 15.90 20.19
C LEU A 92 19.80 15.68 21.39
N TYR A 93 20.64 14.65 21.38
CA TYR A 93 21.52 14.28 22.50
C TYR A 93 22.98 14.42 22.14
N PRO A 94 23.86 14.57 23.14
CA PRO A 94 25.30 14.61 22.92
C PRO A 94 25.79 13.34 22.20
N GLN A 95 26.64 13.55 21.19
CA GLN A 95 27.31 12.47 20.46
C GLN A 95 28.73 12.32 21.02
N VAL A 96 29.14 11.09 21.30
CA VAL A 96 30.48 10.78 21.81
C VAL A 96 31.19 9.89 20.79
N THR A 97 32.35 10.33 20.31
CA THR A 97 33.18 9.57 19.38
C THR A 97 34.58 9.41 19.95
N TYR A 98 35.20 8.27 19.74
CA TYR A 98 36.60 8.05 20.04
C TYR A 98 37.41 8.02 18.75
N GLN A 99 38.50 8.83 18.74
CA GLN A 99 39.43 8.88 17.63
C GLN A 99 40.85 8.57 18.13
N ALA A 100 41.51 7.60 17.46
CA ALA A 100 42.91 7.30 17.62
C ALA A 100 43.59 7.51 16.28
N SER A 101 44.66 8.29 16.26
CA SER A 101 45.44 8.60 15.04
C SER A 101 46.90 8.67 15.39
N ASP A 102 47.71 7.81 14.77
CA ASP A 102 49.17 7.83 14.85
C ASP A 102 49.73 7.96 13.45
N GLN A 103 50.47 9.07 13.23
CA GLN A 103 51.01 9.39 11.92
C GLN A 103 52.52 9.70 12.02
N LEU A 104 53.28 9.09 11.13
CA LEU A 104 54.71 9.48 10.93
C LEU A 104 54.70 10.69 9.98
N GLN A 105 54.99 11.88 10.52
CA GLN A 105 54.98 13.14 9.76
C GLN A 105 56.24 13.96 9.96
N ARG A 106 56.61 14.73 8.96
CA ARG A 106 57.67 15.73 9.06
C ARG A 106 57.08 17.07 9.53
N PHE A 107 57.55 17.54 10.67
CA PHE A 107 57.15 18.86 11.18
C PHE A 107 57.84 19.99 10.42
N SER A 108 57.08 21.00 10.06
CA SER A 108 57.64 22.20 9.41
C SER A 108 58.61 22.94 10.33
N GLN A 109 59.74 23.50 9.78
CA GLN A 109 60.65 24.36 10.54
C GLN A 109 60.03 25.71 10.86
N ASN A 110 59.01 26.13 10.13
CA ASN A 110 58.36 27.43 10.24
C ASN A 110 56.98 27.34 10.89
N TYR A 111 56.80 26.42 11.86
CA TYR A 111 55.56 26.24 12.60
C TYR A 111 55.81 26.24 14.11
N ILE A 112 54.78 26.07 14.91
CA ILE A 112 54.78 26.21 16.38
C ILE A 112 55.69 25.20 17.13
N PHE A 113 56.18 24.17 16.45
CA PHE A 113 57.00 23.13 17.09
C PHE A 113 58.47 23.59 17.15
N PRO A 114 59.06 23.74 18.38
CA PRO A 114 60.47 24.15 18.49
C PRO A 114 61.41 22.96 18.23
N PRO A 115 62.73 23.22 18.08
CA PRO A 115 63.74 22.15 18.12
C PRO A 115 63.62 21.29 19.41
N PRO A 116 63.80 19.98 19.35
CA PRO A 116 64.33 19.17 18.24
C PRO A 116 63.33 18.73 17.20
N TYR A 117 62.05 19.07 17.31
CA TYR A 117 60.96 18.55 16.44
C TYR A 117 60.90 19.33 15.10
N ALA A 118 61.18 20.60 15.11
CA ALA A 118 61.17 21.42 13.91
C ALA A 118 62.10 20.87 12.83
N GLY A 119 61.59 20.60 11.64
CA GLY A 119 62.30 20.04 10.49
C GLY A 119 62.61 18.52 10.57
N ALA A 120 62.25 17.85 11.64
CA ALA A 120 62.44 16.43 11.83
C ALA A 120 61.16 15.60 11.54
N THR A 121 61.32 14.30 11.30
CA THR A 121 60.23 13.36 11.09
C THR A 121 60.02 12.55 12.36
N HIS A 122 58.85 12.65 12.93
CA HIS A 122 58.44 11.95 14.15
C HIS A 122 57.05 11.35 14.04
N TRP A 123 56.75 10.35 14.88
CA TRP A 123 55.37 9.93 15.12
C TRP A 123 54.65 11.04 15.88
N PHE A 124 53.44 11.36 15.42
CA PHE A 124 52.49 12.21 16.14
C PHE A 124 51.23 11.42 16.38
N GLY A 125 50.91 11.19 17.65
CA GLY A 125 49.75 10.41 18.09
C GLY A 125 48.76 11.29 18.81
N THR A 126 47.51 11.09 18.51
CA THR A 126 46.36 11.63 19.26
C THR A 126 45.37 10.53 19.52
N GLU A 127 44.97 10.37 20.76
CA GLU A 127 43.90 9.46 21.18
C GLU A 127 42.94 10.23 22.06
N GLN A 128 41.70 10.44 21.60
CA GLN A 128 40.76 11.32 22.31
C GLN A 128 39.31 10.88 22.11
N ALA A 129 38.53 11.02 23.17
CA ALA A 129 37.08 11.01 23.11
C ALA A 129 36.61 12.45 22.83
N ASN A 130 35.78 12.61 21.80
CA ASN A 130 35.19 13.89 21.44
C ASN A 130 33.69 13.84 21.76
N VAL A 131 33.15 14.91 22.34
CA VAL A 131 31.77 15.14 22.61
C VAL A 131 31.31 16.31 21.76
N SER A 132 30.22 16.14 21.01
CA SER A 132 29.56 17.23 20.31
C SER A 132 28.07 17.19 20.60
N TRP A 133 27.47 18.35 20.84
CA TRP A 133 26.04 18.49 21.09
C TRP A 133 25.54 19.80 20.49
N GLU A 134 24.68 19.70 19.46
CA GLU A 134 24.01 20.85 18.87
C GLU A 134 22.87 21.28 19.81
N LEU A 135 22.93 22.53 20.26
CA LEU A 135 21.90 23.12 21.11
C LEU A 135 20.79 23.72 20.23
N ASP A 136 19.65 23.09 20.20
CA ASP A 136 18.56 23.41 19.27
C ASP A 136 17.75 24.65 19.66
N PHE A 137 18.37 25.82 19.63
CA PHE A 137 17.72 27.10 19.99
C PHE A 137 16.64 27.53 18.99
N TRP A 138 16.74 27.10 17.73
CA TRP A 138 15.87 27.53 16.64
C TRP A 138 14.90 26.45 16.20
N GLY A 139 14.93 25.29 16.81
CA GLY A 139 14.04 24.19 16.55
C GLY A 139 14.37 23.36 15.30
N LYS A 140 15.57 23.46 14.74
CA LYS A 140 16.02 22.71 13.58
C LYS A 140 15.93 21.21 13.80
N GLN A 141 16.53 20.70 14.89
CA GLN A 141 16.51 19.29 15.24
C GLN A 141 15.11 18.83 15.71
N ALA A 142 14.39 19.70 16.41
CA ALA A 142 13.01 19.41 16.82
C ALA A 142 12.06 19.26 15.63
N GLU A 143 12.21 20.10 14.59
CA GLU A 143 11.41 19.98 13.34
C GLU A 143 11.87 18.80 12.50
N HIS A 144 13.18 18.47 12.46
CA HIS A 144 13.68 17.24 11.85
C HIS A 144 13.02 15.98 12.49
N LEU A 145 13.01 15.90 13.82
CA LEU A 145 12.32 14.82 14.54
C LEU A 145 10.81 14.81 14.26
N ARG A 146 10.18 15.99 14.15
CA ARG A 146 8.74 16.09 13.84
C ARG A 146 8.43 15.58 12.43
N LYS A 147 9.29 15.91 11.46
CA LYS A 147 9.23 15.39 10.09
C LYS A 147 9.34 13.85 10.08
N ALA A 148 10.36 13.29 10.77
CA ALA A 148 10.55 11.86 10.86
C ALA A 148 9.32 11.15 11.49
N LYS A 149 8.77 11.70 12.59
CA LYS A 149 7.53 11.19 13.21
C LYS A 149 6.33 11.25 12.27
N GLY A 150 6.18 12.32 11.50
CA GLY A 150 5.13 12.46 10.49
C GLY A 150 5.23 11.40 9.39
N LEU A 151 6.44 11.14 8.90
CA LEU A 151 6.71 10.09 7.90
C LEU A 151 6.49 8.67 8.46
N ALA A 152 6.91 8.42 9.70
CA ALA A 152 6.65 7.15 10.37
C ALA A 152 5.14 6.89 10.52
N ARG A 153 4.37 7.91 10.91
CA ARG A 153 2.91 7.82 10.99
C ARG A 153 2.26 7.59 9.63
N ALA A 154 2.77 8.21 8.57
CA ALA A 154 2.32 7.95 7.21
C ALA A 154 2.56 6.48 6.83
N SER A 155 3.74 5.92 7.15
CA SER A 155 4.07 4.52 6.89
C SER A 155 3.21 3.53 7.69
N GLU A 156 2.78 3.89 8.91
CA GLU A 156 1.80 3.09 9.68
C GLU A 156 0.44 3.03 8.95
N TYR A 157 -0.02 4.16 8.45
CA TYR A 157 -1.26 4.19 7.65
C TYR A 157 -1.12 3.50 6.30
N ASP A 158 0.05 3.57 5.64
CA ASP A 158 0.32 2.81 4.42
C ASP A 158 0.28 1.30 4.66
N ALA A 159 0.84 0.82 5.76
CA ALA A 159 0.77 -0.59 6.13
C ALA A 159 -0.68 -1.04 6.40
N ALA A 160 -1.49 -0.18 7.05
CA ALA A 160 -2.91 -0.45 7.24
C ALA A 160 -3.69 -0.46 5.91
N ALA A 161 -3.37 0.47 4.98
CA ALA A 161 -3.95 0.48 3.64
C ALA A 161 -3.56 -0.76 2.82
N ALA A 162 -2.30 -1.20 2.90
CA ALA A 162 -1.82 -2.42 2.25
C ALA A 162 -2.53 -3.67 2.80
N ARG A 163 -2.72 -3.77 4.12
CA ARG A 163 -3.49 -4.85 4.75
C ARG A 163 -4.92 -4.89 4.23
N LEU A 164 -5.58 -3.73 4.15
CA LEU A 164 -6.95 -3.63 3.65
C LEU A 164 -7.04 -3.99 2.16
N ALA A 165 -6.10 -3.51 1.36
CA ALA A 165 -6.03 -3.82 -0.06
C ALA A 165 -5.83 -5.33 -0.30
N LEU A 166 -4.97 -5.99 0.49
CA LEU A 166 -4.75 -7.43 0.44
C LEU A 166 -6.02 -8.21 0.81
N ALA A 167 -6.70 -7.83 1.91
CA ALA A 167 -7.96 -8.46 2.31
C ALA A 167 -9.02 -8.32 1.22
N GLY A 168 -9.07 -7.16 0.56
CA GLY A 168 -9.98 -6.90 -0.56
C GLY A 168 -9.65 -7.74 -1.79
N ALA A 169 -8.38 -7.77 -2.20
CA ALA A 169 -7.93 -8.57 -3.34
C ALA A 169 -8.17 -10.05 -3.10
N PHE A 170 -7.91 -10.55 -1.88
CA PHE A 170 -8.17 -11.92 -1.49
C PHE A 170 -9.67 -12.26 -1.58
N ALA A 171 -10.55 -11.41 -1.03
CA ALA A 171 -11.99 -11.65 -1.08
C ALA A 171 -12.51 -11.64 -2.53
N GLN A 172 -12.02 -10.74 -3.38
CA GLN A 172 -12.38 -10.68 -4.80
C GLN A 172 -11.88 -11.92 -5.57
N ALA A 173 -10.67 -12.40 -5.33
CA ALA A 173 -10.14 -13.64 -5.90
C ALA A 173 -10.97 -14.85 -5.45
N TYR A 174 -11.40 -14.89 -4.19
CA TYR A 174 -12.24 -15.97 -3.67
C TYR A 174 -13.66 -15.98 -4.27
N ILE A 175 -14.25 -14.80 -4.50
CA ILE A 175 -15.49 -14.64 -5.27
C ILE A 175 -15.28 -15.09 -6.72
N GLY A 176 -14.12 -14.77 -7.32
CA GLY A 176 -13.71 -15.25 -8.64
C GLY A 176 -13.62 -16.76 -8.73
N LEU A 177 -13.13 -17.42 -7.68
CA LEU A 177 -13.12 -18.89 -7.57
C LEU A 177 -14.53 -19.47 -7.51
N ASP A 178 -15.44 -18.88 -6.72
CA ASP A 178 -16.84 -19.30 -6.68
C ASP A 178 -17.52 -19.19 -8.05
N ARG A 179 -17.30 -18.07 -8.73
CA ARG A 179 -17.74 -17.86 -10.12
C ARG A 179 -17.20 -18.94 -11.06
N ALA A 180 -15.91 -19.27 -10.98
CA ALA A 180 -15.29 -20.30 -11.83
C ALA A 180 -15.92 -21.69 -11.59
N TYR A 181 -16.22 -22.06 -10.36
CA TYR A 181 -16.94 -23.30 -10.04
C TYR A 181 -18.36 -23.29 -10.61
N LYS A 182 -19.12 -22.20 -10.47
CA LYS A 182 -20.48 -22.07 -10.99
C LYS A 182 -20.53 -22.13 -12.52
N LEU A 183 -19.56 -21.47 -13.19
CA LEU A 183 -19.42 -21.58 -14.65
C LEU A 183 -19.01 -22.99 -15.09
N GLY A 184 -18.19 -23.69 -14.30
CA GLY A 184 -17.89 -25.10 -14.50
C GLY A 184 -19.12 -26.00 -14.43
N ASP A 185 -20.05 -25.71 -13.51
CA ASP A 185 -21.35 -26.42 -13.43
C ASP A 185 -22.19 -26.16 -14.70
N VAL A 186 -22.26 -24.91 -15.17
CA VAL A 186 -22.97 -24.58 -16.41
C VAL A 186 -22.36 -25.31 -17.61
N ALA A 187 -21.02 -25.38 -17.70
CA ALA A 187 -20.34 -26.12 -18.75
C ALA A 187 -20.60 -27.63 -18.71
N ALA A 188 -20.62 -28.21 -17.50
CA ALA A 188 -20.93 -29.63 -17.30
C ALA A 188 -22.40 -29.99 -17.66
N ASP A 189 -23.32 -29.08 -17.35
CA ASP A 189 -24.73 -29.24 -17.74
C ASP A 189 -24.86 -29.18 -19.26
N ASN A 190 -24.23 -28.20 -19.91
CA ASN A 190 -24.22 -28.08 -21.36
C ASN A 190 -23.64 -29.34 -22.04
N GLU A 191 -22.54 -29.87 -21.57
CA GLU A 191 -21.93 -31.09 -22.10
C GLU A 191 -22.90 -32.25 -22.02
N ARG A 192 -23.59 -32.47 -20.90
CA ARG A 192 -24.61 -33.52 -20.73
C ARG A 192 -25.78 -33.34 -21.69
N GLU A 193 -26.30 -32.11 -21.81
CA GLU A 193 -27.41 -31.82 -22.72
C GLU A 193 -27.04 -32.08 -24.18
N ARG A 194 -25.82 -31.70 -24.62
CA ARG A 194 -25.32 -32.00 -25.97
C ARG A 194 -25.15 -33.49 -26.20
N GLN A 195 -24.68 -34.24 -25.22
CA GLN A 195 -24.58 -35.70 -25.31
C GLN A 195 -25.96 -36.36 -25.48
N ASP A 196 -26.99 -35.85 -24.79
CA ASP A 196 -28.37 -36.32 -24.93
C ASP A 196 -28.93 -36.03 -26.34
N ILE A 197 -28.64 -34.85 -26.91
CA ILE A 197 -29.02 -34.48 -28.26
C ILE A 197 -28.35 -35.38 -29.29
N VAL A 198 -27.05 -35.66 -29.19
CA VAL A 198 -26.34 -36.62 -30.06
C VAL A 198 -27.03 -38.00 -30.00
N SER A 199 -27.34 -38.47 -28.81
CA SER A 199 -28.03 -39.74 -28.61
C SER A 199 -29.41 -39.77 -29.26
N LEU A 200 -30.17 -38.69 -29.14
CA LEU A 200 -31.49 -38.55 -29.77
C LEU A 200 -31.37 -38.50 -31.29
N THR A 201 -30.45 -37.68 -31.85
CA THR A 201 -30.23 -37.56 -33.30
C THR A 201 -29.82 -38.90 -33.92
N ASN A 202 -28.97 -39.69 -33.24
CA ASN A 202 -28.56 -41.00 -33.68
C ASN A 202 -29.76 -41.98 -33.73
N ARG A 203 -30.69 -41.92 -32.80
CA ARG A 203 -31.94 -42.74 -32.85
C ARG A 203 -32.85 -42.33 -34.01
N ARG A 204 -33.02 -41.03 -34.23
CA ARG A 204 -33.83 -40.47 -35.33
C ARG A 204 -33.22 -40.75 -36.69
N LEU A 205 -31.89 -40.68 -36.86
CA LEU A 205 -31.22 -41.11 -38.08
C LEU A 205 -31.48 -42.57 -38.40
N LYS A 206 -31.38 -43.47 -37.41
CA LYS A 206 -31.71 -44.90 -37.61
C LYS A 206 -33.16 -45.13 -38.01
N SER A 207 -34.07 -44.25 -37.64
CA SER A 207 -35.51 -44.31 -37.99
C SER A 207 -35.81 -43.55 -39.29
N GLY A 208 -34.83 -43.00 -40.00
CA GLY A 208 -35.01 -42.22 -41.21
C GLY A 208 -35.66 -40.85 -41.04
N LEU A 209 -35.68 -40.31 -39.82
CA LEU A 209 -36.30 -39.03 -39.47
C LEU A 209 -35.30 -37.85 -39.53
N ASP A 210 -34.02 -38.12 -39.40
CA ASP A 210 -32.91 -37.17 -39.55
C ASP A 210 -31.91 -37.69 -40.57
N SER A 211 -30.98 -36.80 -41.05
CA SER A 211 -29.93 -37.14 -42.02
C SER A 211 -28.53 -37.13 -41.33
N GLN A 212 -27.49 -37.48 -42.11
CA GLN A 212 -26.11 -37.37 -41.64
C GLN A 212 -25.67 -35.92 -41.39
N VAL A 213 -26.36 -34.93 -41.97
CA VAL A 213 -26.08 -33.50 -41.71
C VAL A 213 -26.40 -33.15 -40.24
N GLU A 214 -27.60 -33.51 -39.78
CA GLU A 214 -28.03 -33.29 -38.38
C GLU A 214 -27.12 -34.05 -37.40
N GLN A 215 -26.64 -35.25 -37.79
CA GLN A 215 -25.69 -35.99 -36.96
C GLN A 215 -24.34 -35.21 -36.83
N LYS A 216 -23.81 -34.74 -37.96
CA LYS A 216 -22.53 -33.99 -37.96
C LYS A 216 -22.63 -32.64 -37.23
N GLU A 217 -23.77 -31.97 -37.33
CA GLU A 217 -24.06 -30.77 -36.52
C GLU A 217 -24.09 -31.11 -35.02
N ALA A 218 -24.75 -32.19 -34.61
CA ALA A 218 -24.76 -32.59 -33.20
C ALA A 218 -23.40 -32.99 -32.66
N ASP A 219 -22.59 -33.72 -33.45
CA ASP A 219 -21.21 -34.10 -33.12
C ASP A 219 -20.32 -32.83 -32.96
N ALA A 220 -20.47 -31.86 -33.84
CA ALA A 220 -19.71 -30.60 -33.79
C ALA A 220 -20.07 -29.77 -32.54
N GLN A 221 -21.36 -29.69 -32.18
CA GLN A 221 -21.83 -28.99 -31.00
C GLN A 221 -21.37 -29.68 -29.69
N LEU A 222 -21.32 -31.00 -29.64
CA LEU A 222 -20.74 -31.72 -28.51
C LEU A 222 -19.25 -31.46 -28.37
N ALA A 223 -18.51 -31.46 -29.48
CA ALA A 223 -17.07 -31.11 -29.44
C ALA A 223 -16.83 -29.68 -28.93
N GLN A 224 -17.71 -28.74 -29.28
CA GLN A 224 -17.67 -27.38 -28.73
C GLN A 224 -17.96 -27.35 -27.23
N ALA A 225 -18.92 -28.15 -26.77
CA ALA A 225 -19.23 -28.26 -25.33
C ALA A 225 -18.06 -28.85 -24.53
N HIS A 226 -17.35 -29.86 -25.06
CA HIS A 226 -16.13 -30.39 -24.47
C HIS A 226 -15.04 -29.30 -24.37
N GLN A 227 -14.81 -28.51 -25.46
CA GLN A 227 -13.86 -27.41 -25.42
C GLN A 227 -14.23 -26.37 -24.36
N TYR A 228 -15.51 -26.03 -24.24
CA TYR A 228 -15.97 -25.09 -23.22
C TYR A 228 -15.78 -25.64 -21.80
N ARG A 229 -15.98 -26.95 -21.60
CA ARG A 229 -15.71 -27.63 -20.32
C ARG A 229 -14.25 -27.52 -19.91
N GLU A 230 -13.33 -27.82 -20.83
CA GLU A 230 -11.89 -27.70 -20.60
C GLU A 230 -11.47 -26.26 -20.25
N GLN A 231 -12.06 -25.26 -20.93
CA GLN A 231 -11.81 -23.85 -20.62
C GLN A 231 -12.29 -23.48 -19.19
N ALA A 232 -13.46 -23.98 -18.76
CA ALA A 232 -13.99 -23.73 -17.44
C ALA A 232 -13.15 -24.40 -16.34
N ASP A 233 -12.66 -25.62 -16.59
CA ASP A 233 -11.79 -26.33 -15.66
C ASP A 233 -10.44 -25.63 -15.54
N ALA A 234 -9.83 -25.17 -16.64
CA ALA A 234 -8.61 -24.38 -16.62
C ALA A 234 -8.79 -23.04 -15.88
N ALA A 235 -9.91 -22.34 -16.09
CA ALA A 235 -10.22 -21.09 -15.36
C ALA A 235 -10.33 -21.31 -13.85
N ARG A 236 -10.92 -22.44 -13.41
CA ARG A 236 -10.97 -22.82 -12.00
C ARG A 236 -9.57 -23.06 -11.43
N GLU A 237 -8.70 -23.77 -12.14
CA GLU A 237 -7.32 -24.02 -11.70
C GLU A 237 -6.54 -22.70 -11.58
N VAL A 238 -6.65 -21.80 -12.55
CA VAL A 238 -6.02 -20.47 -12.49
C VAL A 238 -6.50 -19.68 -11.27
N ALA A 239 -7.79 -19.71 -10.94
CA ALA A 239 -8.32 -19.06 -9.74
C ALA A 239 -7.76 -19.66 -8.43
N VAL A 240 -7.52 -20.98 -8.39
CA VAL A 240 -6.83 -21.63 -7.26
C VAL A 240 -5.40 -21.14 -7.14
N HIS A 241 -4.68 -21.01 -8.27
CA HIS A 241 -3.29 -20.49 -8.28
C HIS A 241 -3.21 -19.05 -7.76
N GLU A 242 -4.18 -18.20 -8.13
CA GLU A 242 -4.26 -16.81 -7.66
C GLU A 242 -4.44 -16.75 -6.14
N ILE A 243 -5.34 -17.55 -5.59
CA ILE A 243 -5.56 -17.62 -4.13
C ILE A 243 -4.30 -18.12 -3.43
N ALA A 244 -3.63 -19.16 -3.94
CA ALA A 244 -2.41 -19.67 -3.37
C ALA A 244 -1.29 -18.60 -3.34
N ALA A 245 -1.15 -17.84 -4.42
CA ALA A 245 -0.20 -16.72 -4.48
C ALA A 245 -0.53 -15.62 -3.45
N LEU A 246 -1.81 -15.30 -3.26
CA LEU A 246 -2.24 -14.30 -2.27
C LEU A 246 -1.99 -14.73 -0.82
N ILE A 247 -2.03 -16.03 -0.52
CA ILE A 247 -1.66 -16.54 0.82
C ILE A 247 -0.14 -16.76 0.99
N GLY A 248 0.67 -16.40 -0.01
CA GLY A 248 2.13 -16.54 0.03
C GLY A 248 2.63 -17.97 -0.18
N HIS A 249 1.82 -18.84 -0.79
CA HIS A 249 2.13 -20.24 -1.05
C HIS A 249 2.17 -20.56 -2.56
N GLY A 250 2.69 -21.72 -2.89
CA GLY A 250 2.74 -22.25 -4.26
C GLY A 250 1.87 -23.49 -4.45
N ALA A 251 2.39 -24.45 -5.23
CA ALA A 251 1.66 -25.65 -5.61
C ALA A 251 1.35 -26.61 -4.44
N ASP A 252 2.01 -26.46 -3.32
CA ASP A 252 1.85 -27.25 -2.10
C ASP A 252 0.43 -27.17 -1.49
N VAL A 253 -0.31 -26.06 -1.77
CA VAL A 253 -1.64 -25.83 -1.20
C VAL A 253 -2.79 -25.98 -2.21
N TYR A 254 -2.53 -26.15 -3.50
CA TYR A 254 -3.57 -26.18 -4.53
C TYR A 254 -4.67 -27.21 -4.24
N GLY A 255 -4.29 -28.41 -3.79
CA GLY A 255 -5.25 -29.47 -3.44
C GLY A 255 -6.09 -29.20 -2.18
N ASN A 256 -5.73 -28.20 -1.39
CA ASN A 256 -6.43 -27.84 -0.16
C ASN A 256 -7.47 -26.72 -0.36
N ILE A 257 -7.44 -26.05 -1.51
CA ILE A 257 -8.39 -24.99 -1.88
C ILE A 257 -9.55 -25.65 -2.62
N VAL A 258 -10.66 -25.82 -1.90
CA VAL A 258 -11.84 -26.50 -2.43
C VAL A 258 -12.93 -25.50 -2.82
N ARG A 259 -14.05 -25.99 -3.34
CA ARG A 259 -15.18 -25.17 -3.77
C ARG A 259 -15.67 -24.25 -2.64
N PRO A 260 -15.80 -22.93 -2.89
CA PRO A 260 -16.37 -21.96 -1.96
C PRO A 260 -17.81 -22.27 -1.56
N GLN A 261 -18.18 -21.84 -0.32
CA GLN A 261 -19.56 -21.96 0.21
C GLN A 261 -20.05 -20.59 0.69
N LEU A 262 -19.94 -19.57 -0.19
CA LEU A 262 -20.30 -18.20 0.13
C LEU A 262 -21.81 -18.04 0.36
N LYS A 263 -22.18 -17.36 1.45
CA LYS A 263 -23.53 -16.84 1.65
C LYS A 263 -23.62 -15.45 1.00
N LEU A 264 -24.11 -15.41 -0.22
CA LEU A 264 -24.11 -14.23 -1.07
C LEU A 264 -25.19 -13.20 -0.70
N ASP A 265 -26.16 -13.59 0.12
CA ASP A 265 -27.22 -12.77 0.72
C ASP A 265 -26.78 -12.07 2.01
N ALA A 266 -25.50 -12.22 2.40
CA ALA A 266 -24.94 -11.53 3.54
C ALA A 266 -25.20 -10.03 3.43
N ALA A 267 -25.95 -9.48 4.39
CA ALA A 267 -26.34 -8.07 4.43
C ALA A 267 -25.11 -7.21 4.74
N LEU A 268 -24.30 -6.90 3.73
CA LEU A 268 -23.34 -5.82 3.81
C LEU A 268 -24.15 -4.52 3.88
N LEU A 269 -24.25 -3.93 5.08
CA LEU A 269 -24.92 -2.65 5.31
C LEU A 269 -24.16 -1.55 4.60
N LEU A 270 -24.63 -1.19 3.41
CA LEU A 270 -23.98 -0.19 2.56
C LEU A 270 -24.78 1.11 2.56
N PRO A 271 -24.13 2.29 2.59
CA PRO A 271 -24.82 3.56 2.51
C PRO A 271 -25.39 3.79 1.12
N ASN A 272 -26.49 4.55 1.05
CA ASN A 272 -27.11 4.93 -0.21
C ASN A 272 -26.56 6.24 -0.82
N ALA A 273 -25.68 6.93 -0.08
CA ALA A 273 -25.07 8.21 -0.46
C ALA A 273 -23.63 8.29 0.05
N LEU A 274 -22.85 9.24 -0.47
CA LEU A 274 -21.48 9.52 -0.01
C LEU A 274 -21.52 10.00 1.45
N PRO A 275 -20.88 9.29 2.40
CA PRO A 275 -20.93 9.66 3.81
C PRO A 275 -19.95 10.80 4.14
N ALA A 276 -20.32 11.66 5.10
CA ALA A 276 -19.51 12.80 5.54
C ALA A 276 -18.15 12.39 6.13
N ASP A 277 -18.11 11.25 6.81
CA ASP A 277 -16.95 10.74 7.54
C ASP A 277 -16.02 9.83 6.71
N LEU A 278 -16.29 9.71 5.40
CA LEU A 278 -15.49 8.91 4.46
C LEU A 278 -13.98 9.18 4.58
N LEU A 279 -13.61 10.46 4.64
CA LEU A 279 -12.22 10.89 4.57
C LEU A 279 -11.41 10.57 5.85
N GLY A 280 -12.09 10.53 7.00
CA GLY A 280 -11.48 10.20 8.28
C GLY A 280 -11.31 8.71 8.54
N ARG A 281 -11.87 7.85 7.68
CA ARG A 281 -11.86 6.39 7.83
C ARG A 281 -10.94 5.68 6.84
N ARG A 282 -10.33 6.40 5.91
CA ARG A 282 -9.44 5.83 4.89
C ARG A 282 -7.99 5.97 5.30
N ALA A 283 -7.29 4.85 5.39
CA ALA A 283 -5.88 4.82 5.76
C ALA A 283 -4.99 5.55 4.73
N ASP A 284 -5.26 5.43 3.42
CA ASP A 284 -4.53 6.11 2.35
C ASP A 284 -4.66 7.65 2.43
N VAL A 285 -5.85 8.16 2.73
CA VAL A 285 -6.08 9.61 2.93
C VAL A 285 -5.35 10.11 4.17
N LEU A 286 -5.36 9.35 5.26
CA LEU A 286 -4.65 9.70 6.49
C LEU A 286 -3.13 9.62 6.31
N ALA A 287 -2.61 8.67 5.52
CA ALA A 287 -1.20 8.59 5.16
C ALA A 287 -0.76 9.83 4.37
N ALA A 288 -1.52 10.22 3.36
CA ALA A 288 -1.24 11.41 2.56
C ALA A 288 -1.27 12.69 3.42
N ARG A 289 -2.24 12.81 4.33
CA ARG A 289 -2.30 13.92 5.29
C ARG A 289 -1.08 13.95 6.22
N ALA A 290 -0.66 12.81 6.76
CA ALA A 290 0.51 12.71 7.63
C ALA A 290 1.80 13.13 6.89
N ARG A 291 1.91 12.85 5.58
CA ARG A 291 3.00 13.35 4.74
C ARG A 291 2.97 14.87 4.59
N VAL A 292 1.80 15.48 4.40
CA VAL A 292 1.70 16.95 4.39
C VAL A 292 2.20 17.53 5.71
N GLU A 293 1.78 16.97 6.85
CA GLU A 293 2.22 17.41 8.18
C GLU A 293 3.76 17.27 8.35
N ALA A 294 4.34 16.18 7.80
CA ALA A 294 5.78 15.97 7.78
C ALA A 294 6.53 17.00 6.92
N MET A 295 6.00 17.31 5.74
CA MET A 295 6.64 18.31 4.86
C MET A 295 6.52 19.74 5.40
N VAL A 296 5.45 20.06 6.13
CA VAL A 296 5.37 21.33 6.90
C VAL A 296 6.51 21.42 7.91
N ALA A 297 6.83 20.34 8.62
CA ALA A 297 7.96 20.30 9.54
C ALA A 297 9.31 20.41 8.79
N GLY A 298 9.46 19.72 7.65
CA GLY A 298 10.67 19.80 6.81
C GLY A 298 10.93 21.21 6.29
N ARG A 299 9.89 21.95 5.91
CA ARG A 299 10.03 23.35 5.50
C ARG A 299 10.45 24.23 6.68
N LYS A 300 9.97 23.99 7.90
CA LYS A 300 10.41 24.70 9.11
C LYS A 300 11.84 24.36 9.49
N GLU A 301 12.26 23.10 9.34
CA GLU A 301 13.63 22.64 9.49
C GLU A 301 14.57 23.43 8.55
N ALA A 302 14.22 23.52 7.26
CA ALA A 302 14.98 24.29 6.27
C ALA A 302 14.98 25.81 6.58
N ALA A 303 13.92 26.36 7.16
CA ALA A 303 13.87 27.73 7.63
C ALA A 303 14.79 27.95 8.84
N ALA A 304 14.88 26.98 9.75
CA ALA A 304 15.76 27.06 10.90
C ALA A 304 17.25 27.06 10.52
N ALA A 305 17.63 26.48 9.39
CA ALA A 305 18.99 26.46 8.88
C ALA A 305 19.57 27.87 8.49
N PHE A 306 18.73 28.89 8.40
CA PHE A 306 19.17 30.28 8.21
C PHE A 306 19.73 30.94 9.49
N TYR A 307 19.51 30.31 10.64
CA TYR A 307 19.97 30.82 11.93
C TYR A 307 21.32 30.20 12.33
N PRO A 308 22.05 30.81 13.28
CA PRO A 308 23.34 30.27 13.73
C PRO A 308 23.18 28.92 14.41
N ASP A 309 23.97 27.93 14.03
CA ASP A 309 24.11 26.68 14.79
C ASP A 309 24.99 26.94 16.02
N VAL A 310 24.62 26.44 17.17
CA VAL A 310 25.34 26.56 18.43
C VAL A 310 25.66 25.16 18.95
N ASP A 311 26.91 24.77 18.88
CA ASP A 311 27.40 23.48 19.34
C ASP A 311 28.12 23.61 20.66
N LEU A 312 27.91 22.66 21.59
CA LEU A 312 28.78 22.42 22.71
C LEU A 312 29.75 21.30 22.34
N ALA A 313 31.02 21.66 22.17
CA ALA A 313 32.07 20.70 21.82
C ALA A 313 33.04 20.50 23.00
N GLY A 314 33.54 19.29 23.15
CA GLY A 314 34.52 18.96 24.16
C GLY A 314 35.37 17.76 23.72
N PHE A 315 36.58 17.68 24.24
CA PHE A 315 37.43 16.52 24.06
C PHE A 315 38.24 16.22 25.31
N ALA A 316 38.60 14.97 25.48
CA ALA A 316 39.54 14.52 26.52
C ALA A 316 40.33 13.32 25.99
N GLY A 317 41.64 13.36 26.18
CA GLY A 317 42.48 12.29 25.68
C GLY A 317 43.96 12.57 25.89
N THR A 318 44.82 12.05 25.02
CA THR A 318 46.26 12.25 24.99
C THR A 318 46.74 12.71 23.61
N ALA A 319 47.78 13.52 23.58
CA ALA A 319 48.45 13.93 22.38
C ALA A 319 49.96 14.00 22.63
N ALA A 320 50.77 13.35 21.77
CA ALA A 320 52.20 13.31 21.96
C ALA A 320 52.98 13.21 20.64
N ILE A 321 54.20 13.74 20.67
CA ILE A 321 55.20 13.47 19.64
C ILE A 321 56.04 12.30 20.11
N GLY A 322 56.03 11.20 19.36
CA GLY A 322 56.57 9.92 19.70
C GLY A 322 55.54 8.94 20.34
N LEU A 323 55.67 7.65 20.03
CA LEU A 323 54.74 6.60 20.53
C LEU A 323 54.91 6.34 22.04
N SER A 324 56.10 6.40 22.56
CA SER A 324 56.39 6.09 23.97
C SER A 324 55.68 7.00 24.98
N PRO A 325 55.60 8.34 24.79
CA PRO A 325 54.89 9.22 25.71
C PRO A 325 53.38 9.30 25.51
N LEU A 326 52.81 8.67 24.45
CA LEU A 326 51.39 8.87 24.10
C LEU A 326 50.47 8.49 25.25
N PHE A 327 50.73 7.42 26.00
CA PHE A 327 49.94 6.98 27.13
C PHE A 327 50.38 7.53 28.50
N ALA A 328 51.32 8.49 28.51
CA ALA A 328 51.76 9.09 29.76
C ALA A 328 50.74 10.12 30.26
N LEU A 329 50.58 10.23 31.58
CA LEU A 329 49.69 11.25 32.18
C LEU A 329 50.09 12.69 31.82
N SER A 330 51.36 12.92 31.49
CA SER A 330 51.88 14.19 31.01
C SER A 330 51.39 14.59 29.62
N SER A 331 50.92 13.63 28.84
CA SER A 331 50.38 13.84 27.46
C SER A 331 48.86 14.08 27.43
N ARG A 332 48.21 14.19 28.57
CA ARG A 332 46.78 14.46 28.66
C ARG A 332 46.43 15.81 28.04
N ALA A 333 45.41 15.83 27.20
CA ALA A 333 44.84 17.01 26.57
C ALA A 333 43.30 16.98 26.75
N TYR A 334 42.74 18.10 27.13
CA TYR A 334 41.27 18.21 27.25
C TYR A 334 40.88 19.67 27.03
N GLY A 335 39.64 19.84 26.57
CA GLY A 335 39.05 21.15 26.35
C GLY A 335 37.53 21.00 26.17
N ALA A 336 36.79 22.07 26.49
CA ALA A 336 35.38 22.17 26.19
C ALA A 336 34.99 23.63 25.99
N GLY A 337 34.00 23.88 25.13
CA GLY A 337 33.51 25.23 24.90
C GLY A 337 32.37 25.26 23.86
N PRO A 338 31.63 26.36 23.79
CA PRO A 338 30.64 26.56 22.75
C PRO A 338 31.35 26.92 21.42
N ALA A 339 30.82 26.37 20.32
CA ALA A 339 31.18 26.74 18.96
C ALA A 339 29.93 27.31 18.26
N ILE A 340 30.05 28.48 17.63
CA ILE A 340 28.95 29.11 16.89
C ILE A 340 29.34 29.14 15.41
N SER A 341 28.47 28.59 14.57
CA SER A 341 28.60 28.58 13.12
C SER A 341 27.43 29.31 12.48
N LEU A 342 27.70 30.28 11.61
CA LEU A 342 26.69 30.95 10.80
C LEU A 342 27.21 31.07 9.38
N PRO A 343 26.56 30.49 8.36
CA PRO A 343 26.95 30.73 6.96
C PRO A 343 26.60 32.16 6.56
N ILE A 344 27.63 32.96 6.28
CA ILE A 344 27.46 34.37 5.83
C ILE A 344 27.27 34.42 4.32
N PHE A 345 27.92 33.54 3.58
CA PHE A 345 27.83 33.46 2.12
C PHE A 345 27.98 32.00 1.69
N ASP A 346 26.91 31.45 1.10
CA ASP A 346 26.78 30.06 0.66
C ASP A 346 26.42 29.93 -0.83
N ALA A 347 26.57 31.02 -1.58
CA ALA A 347 26.20 31.11 -3.00
C ALA A 347 24.71 30.72 -3.28
N GLY A 348 23.84 30.92 -2.29
CA GLY A 348 22.38 30.67 -2.42
C GLY A 348 21.94 29.26 -2.08
N LYS A 349 22.79 28.43 -1.47
CA LYS A 349 22.48 27.05 -1.10
C LYS A 349 21.26 26.97 -0.16
N LEU A 350 21.25 27.72 0.95
CA LEU A 350 20.14 27.73 1.91
C LEU A 350 18.82 28.16 1.27
N ARG A 351 18.86 29.15 0.36
CA ARG A 351 17.69 29.58 -0.38
C ARG A 351 17.18 28.49 -1.30
N ALA A 352 18.08 27.77 -1.98
CA ALA A 352 17.71 26.62 -2.82
C ALA A 352 17.14 25.46 -1.98
N ASP A 353 17.75 25.10 -0.85
CA ASP A 353 17.28 24.07 0.06
C ASP A 353 15.86 24.39 0.62
N TYR A 354 15.61 25.67 0.95
CA TYR A 354 14.29 26.13 1.37
C TYR A 354 13.25 26.09 0.23
N ALA A 355 13.67 26.41 -1.00
CA ALA A 355 12.81 26.29 -2.17
C ALA A 355 12.45 24.82 -2.46
N VAL A 356 13.42 23.89 -2.33
CA VAL A 356 13.16 22.44 -2.45
C VAL A 356 12.14 21.99 -1.38
N SER A 357 12.36 22.33 -0.12
CA SER A 357 11.44 21.94 0.96
C SER A 357 10.03 22.54 0.80
N THR A 358 9.92 23.71 0.15
CA THR A 358 8.61 24.31 -0.18
C THR A 358 7.95 23.56 -1.35
N ALA A 359 8.70 23.16 -2.36
CA ALA A 359 8.19 22.34 -3.48
C ALA A 359 7.77 20.93 -3.01
N ASP A 360 8.52 20.31 -2.08
CA ASP A 360 8.17 19.05 -1.45
C ASP A 360 6.82 19.14 -0.69
N LEU A 361 6.57 20.28 -0.03
CA LEU A 361 5.27 20.55 0.60
C LEU A 361 4.16 20.67 -0.45
N ASP A 362 4.39 21.44 -1.52
CA ASP A 362 3.41 21.57 -2.62
C ASP A 362 3.10 20.22 -3.26
N GLN A 363 4.11 19.38 -3.47
CA GLN A 363 3.92 18.01 -3.96
C GLN A 363 3.06 17.18 -2.98
N ALA A 364 3.38 17.20 -1.69
CA ALA A 364 2.62 16.45 -0.69
C ALA A 364 1.15 16.90 -0.61
N VAL A 365 0.87 18.21 -0.77
CA VAL A 365 -0.50 18.74 -0.83
C VAL A 365 -1.21 18.31 -2.10
N ALA A 366 -0.53 18.30 -3.25
CA ALA A 366 -1.08 17.82 -4.52
C ALA A 366 -1.42 16.32 -4.45
N ASP A 367 -0.55 15.50 -3.87
CA ASP A 367 -0.76 14.07 -3.65
C ASP A 367 -1.95 13.81 -2.70
N TYR A 368 -2.06 14.60 -1.63
CA TYR A 368 -3.22 14.56 -0.73
C TYR A 368 -4.51 14.90 -1.47
N ASN A 369 -4.53 15.96 -2.26
CA ASN A 369 -5.70 16.36 -3.05
C ASN A 369 -6.09 15.28 -4.06
N SER A 370 -5.13 14.66 -4.73
CA SER A 370 -5.34 13.55 -5.66
C SER A 370 -5.95 12.32 -4.97
N THR A 371 -5.38 11.93 -3.82
CA THR A 371 -5.89 10.82 -3.01
C THR A 371 -7.32 11.10 -2.54
N LEU A 372 -7.58 12.32 -2.10
CA LEU A 372 -8.88 12.77 -1.61
C LEU A 372 -9.96 12.69 -2.69
N THR A 373 -9.69 13.28 -3.87
CA THR A 373 -10.63 13.26 -5.00
C THR A 373 -10.80 11.83 -5.55
N GLY A 374 -9.72 11.04 -5.56
CA GLY A 374 -9.74 9.63 -5.90
C GLY A 374 -10.66 8.81 -4.99
N ALA A 375 -10.61 9.05 -3.68
CA ALA A 375 -11.45 8.37 -2.69
C ALA A 375 -12.95 8.67 -2.91
N VAL A 376 -13.28 9.94 -3.15
CA VAL A 376 -14.66 10.35 -3.45
C VAL A 376 -15.16 9.69 -4.74
N ARG A 377 -14.34 9.72 -5.81
CA ARG A 377 -14.69 9.10 -7.10
C ARG A 377 -14.90 7.59 -6.94
N GLN A 378 -13.98 6.86 -6.31
CA GLN A 378 -14.10 5.41 -6.10
C GLN A 378 -15.40 5.03 -5.39
N THR A 379 -15.79 5.78 -4.36
CA THR A 379 -17.04 5.54 -3.63
C THR A 379 -18.26 5.82 -4.49
N ALA A 380 -18.25 6.92 -5.26
CA ALA A 380 -19.34 7.28 -6.17
C ALA A 380 -19.50 6.26 -7.31
N ASP A 381 -18.38 5.82 -7.89
CA ASP A 381 -18.35 4.80 -8.94
C ASP A 381 -18.93 3.47 -8.44
N ALA A 382 -18.50 3.01 -7.25
CA ALA A 382 -18.99 1.77 -6.66
C ALA A 382 -20.50 1.82 -6.37
N LEU A 383 -21.02 2.92 -5.81
CA LEU A 383 -22.45 3.12 -5.60
C LEU A 383 -23.24 3.09 -6.92
N THR A 384 -22.69 3.69 -7.96
CA THR A 384 -23.32 3.72 -9.29
C THR A 384 -23.39 2.31 -9.90
N GLN A 385 -22.28 1.55 -9.80
CA GLN A 385 -22.21 0.18 -10.30
C GLN A 385 -23.17 -0.75 -9.56
N ILE A 386 -23.26 -0.69 -8.23
CA ILE A 386 -24.20 -1.51 -7.44
C ILE A 386 -25.63 -1.25 -7.86
N ARG A 387 -26.02 0.04 -8.03
CA ARG A 387 -27.38 0.38 -8.49
C ARG A 387 -27.65 -0.12 -9.91
N SER A 388 -26.65 -0.08 -10.79
CA SER A 388 -26.75 -0.59 -12.16
C SER A 388 -26.91 -2.10 -12.17
N LEU A 389 -26.05 -2.82 -11.42
CA LEU A 389 -26.09 -4.28 -11.29
C LEU A 389 -27.43 -4.77 -10.73
N GLY A 390 -27.99 -4.08 -9.74
CA GLY A 390 -29.30 -4.44 -9.21
C GLY A 390 -30.42 -4.39 -10.27
N ARG A 391 -30.40 -3.39 -11.18
CA ARG A 391 -31.32 -3.33 -12.31
C ARG A 391 -31.05 -4.41 -13.36
N GLN A 392 -29.78 -4.64 -13.71
CA GLN A 392 -29.37 -5.68 -14.65
C GLN A 392 -29.77 -7.08 -14.16
N THR A 393 -29.58 -7.38 -12.86
CA THR A 393 -29.98 -8.66 -12.26
C THR A 393 -31.48 -8.88 -12.31
N ALA A 394 -32.29 -7.82 -12.15
CA ALA A 394 -33.75 -7.93 -12.28
C ALA A 394 -34.17 -8.30 -13.72
N GLU A 395 -33.60 -7.66 -14.73
CA GLU A 395 -33.88 -8.01 -16.14
C GLU A 395 -33.31 -9.37 -16.54
N GLN A 396 -32.15 -9.74 -16.00
CA GLN A 396 -31.53 -11.03 -16.27
C GLN A 396 -32.40 -12.20 -15.80
N ARG A 397 -33.08 -12.05 -14.67
CA ARG A 397 -34.02 -13.09 -14.18
C ARG A 397 -35.16 -13.32 -15.16
N ASN A 398 -35.69 -12.25 -15.76
CA ASN A 398 -36.73 -12.33 -16.79
C ASN A 398 -36.18 -13.03 -18.03
N LEU A 399 -35.00 -12.60 -18.51
CA LEU A 399 -34.34 -13.18 -19.68
C LEU A 399 -34.08 -14.69 -19.46
N LEU A 400 -33.60 -15.08 -18.31
CA LEU A 400 -33.34 -16.50 -17.97
C LEU A 400 -34.63 -17.32 -17.96
N ALA A 401 -35.71 -16.81 -17.38
CA ALA A 401 -37.02 -17.48 -17.35
C ALA A 401 -37.55 -17.69 -18.79
N ASP A 402 -37.51 -16.63 -19.63
CA ASP A 402 -38.04 -16.70 -20.99
C ASP A 402 -37.20 -17.59 -21.90
N THR A 403 -35.86 -17.50 -21.81
CA THR A 403 -34.95 -18.38 -22.60
C THR A 403 -35.06 -19.84 -22.20
N ASN A 404 -35.17 -20.14 -20.88
CA ASN A 404 -35.43 -21.51 -20.39
C ASN A 404 -36.77 -22.07 -20.91
N GLN A 405 -37.84 -21.28 -20.88
CA GLN A 405 -39.14 -21.71 -21.41
C GLN A 405 -39.04 -21.92 -22.94
N GLY A 406 -38.39 -21.00 -23.68
CA GLY A 406 -38.15 -21.12 -25.12
C GLY A 406 -37.39 -22.40 -25.48
N TYR A 407 -36.33 -22.70 -24.73
CA TYR A 407 -35.55 -23.93 -24.92
C TYR A 407 -36.37 -25.19 -24.68
N ARG A 408 -37.14 -25.28 -23.60
CA ARG A 408 -38.06 -26.43 -23.32
C ARG A 408 -39.10 -26.64 -24.42
N MET A 409 -39.64 -25.52 -24.92
CA MET A 409 -40.62 -25.58 -26.04
C MET A 409 -39.94 -26.06 -27.33
N ALA A 410 -38.74 -25.59 -27.66
CA ALA A 410 -37.97 -26.03 -28.82
C ALA A 410 -37.66 -27.54 -28.74
N GLN A 411 -37.20 -28.03 -27.59
CA GLN A 411 -37.00 -29.47 -27.36
C GLN A 411 -38.24 -30.31 -27.58
N THR A 412 -39.38 -29.86 -27.06
CA THR A 412 -40.65 -30.57 -27.21
C THR A 412 -41.06 -30.65 -28.68
N ARG A 413 -40.98 -29.54 -29.41
CA ARG A 413 -41.28 -29.49 -30.86
C ARG A 413 -40.36 -30.36 -31.69
N TYR A 414 -39.07 -30.41 -31.37
CA TYR A 414 -38.11 -31.30 -32.03
C TYR A 414 -38.42 -32.78 -31.76
N ARG A 415 -38.69 -33.16 -30.52
CA ARG A 415 -39.04 -34.53 -30.15
C ARG A 415 -40.33 -35.03 -30.84
N THR A 416 -41.27 -34.13 -31.10
CA THR A 416 -42.54 -34.43 -31.78
C THR A 416 -42.46 -34.30 -33.32
N GLY A 417 -41.28 -33.93 -33.87
CA GLY A 417 -41.10 -33.76 -35.30
C GLY A 417 -41.63 -32.42 -35.88
N LEU A 418 -42.03 -31.47 -35.02
CA LEU A 418 -42.62 -30.19 -35.43
C LEU A 418 -41.59 -29.07 -35.63
N ALA A 419 -40.31 -29.31 -35.32
CA ALA A 419 -39.18 -28.38 -35.56
C ALA A 419 -37.92 -29.15 -35.88
N GLY A 420 -36.99 -28.48 -36.62
CA GLY A 420 -35.65 -28.99 -36.88
C GLY A 420 -34.70 -28.80 -35.69
N GLN A 421 -33.61 -29.57 -35.72
CA GLN A 421 -32.54 -29.51 -34.66
C GLN A 421 -31.95 -28.11 -34.44
N LEU A 422 -31.76 -27.34 -35.51
CA LEU A 422 -31.23 -25.97 -35.46
C LEU A 422 -32.06 -25.05 -34.53
N THR A 423 -33.39 -25.26 -34.49
CA THR A 423 -34.27 -24.53 -33.58
C THR A 423 -33.93 -24.80 -32.11
N VAL A 424 -33.59 -26.05 -31.78
CA VAL A 424 -33.16 -26.43 -30.43
C VAL A 424 -31.83 -25.80 -30.09
N PHE A 425 -30.84 -25.86 -30.98
CA PHE A 425 -29.51 -25.28 -30.76
C PHE A 425 -29.55 -23.78 -30.54
N ASN A 426 -30.33 -23.04 -31.34
CA ASN A 426 -30.48 -21.62 -31.16
C ASN A 426 -31.09 -21.25 -29.83
N ALA A 427 -32.15 -21.94 -29.42
CA ALA A 427 -32.82 -21.71 -28.15
C ALA A 427 -31.93 -22.10 -26.95
N GLU A 428 -31.20 -23.18 -27.05
CA GLU A 428 -30.24 -23.63 -26.04
C GLU A 428 -29.10 -22.67 -25.89
N THR A 429 -28.48 -22.18 -26.99
CA THR A 429 -27.41 -21.18 -26.94
C THR A 429 -27.86 -19.92 -26.22
N ALA A 430 -29.07 -19.43 -26.51
CA ALA A 430 -29.62 -18.27 -25.80
C ALA A 430 -29.82 -18.53 -24.31
N PHE A 431 -30.29 -19.71 -23.93
CA PHE A 431 -30.47 -20.12 -22.53
C PHE A 431 -29.13 -20.24 -21.78
N LEU A 432 -28.11 -20.89 -22.41
CA LEU A 432 -26.78 -21.01 -21.81
C LEU A 432 -26.11 -19.66 -21.59
N GLN A 433 -26.17 -18.77 -22.58
CA GLN A 433 -25.68 -17.40 -22.44
C GLN A 433 -26.37 -16.65 -21.31
N ALA A 434 -27.69 -16.84 -21.15
CA ALA A 434 -28.41 -16.24 -20.02
C ALA A 434 -27.98 -16.82 -18.67
N ARG A 435 -27.70 -18.13 -18.56
CA ARG A 435 -27.17 -18.75 -17.32
C ARG A 435 -25.77 -18.24 -16.97
N GLU A 436 -24.86 -18.16 -17.97
CA GLU A 436 -23.51 -17.64 -17.77
C GLU A 436 -23.52 -16.19 -17.29
N GLN A 437 -24.39 -15.38 -17.90
CA GLN A 437 -24.55 -13.98 -17.53
C GLN A 437 -25.14 -13.82 -16.12
N GLU A 438 -26.07 -14.67 -15.70
CA GLU A 438 -26.59 -14.68 -14.32
C GLU A 438 -25.48 -14.94 -13.32
N VAL A 439 -24.68 -15.99 -13.51
CA VAL A 439 -23.52 -16.30 -12.65
C VAL A 439 -22.54 -15.13 -12.61
N SER A 440 -22.29 -14.48 -13.74
CA SER A 440 -21.37 -13.33 -13.82
C SER A 440 -21.91 -12.13 -13.07
N LEU A 441 -23.19 -11.77 -13.24
CA LEU A 441 -23.82 -10.64 -12.56
C LEU A 441 -23.90 -10.85 -11.04
N GLU A 442 -24.10 -12.09 -10.58
CA GLU A 442 -24.07 -12.41 -9.14
C GLU A 442 -22.70 -12.16 -8.53
N ALA A 443 -21.64 -12.64 -9.18
CA ALA A 443 -20.27 -12.43 -8.75
C ALA A 443 -19.86 -10.94 -8.81
N ASP A 444 -20.26 -10.24 -9.87
CA ASP A 444 -19.98 -8.81 -10.06
C ASP A 444 -20.67 -7.94 -9.00
N ASP A 445 -21.93 -8.23 -8.61
CA ASP A 445 -22.65 -7.50 -7.55
C ASP A 445 -21.90 -7.60 -6.22
N ILE A 446 -21.46 -8.79 -5.83
CA ILE A 446 -20.73 -9.01 -4.59
C ILE A 446 -19.35 -8.35 -4.63
N THR A 447 -18.65 -8.46 -5.76
CA THR A 447 -17.35 -7.81 -5.97
C THR A 447 -17.47 -6.29 -5.84
N GLN A 448 -18.53 -5.68 -6.39
CA GLN A 448 -18.77 -4.24 -6.25
C GLN A 448 -19.15 -3.84 -4.83
N ARG A 449 -19.85 -4.68 -4.09
CA ARG A 449 -20.12 -4.46 -2.65
C ARG A 449 -18.83 -4.49 -1.83
N VAL A 450 -17.94 -5.43 -2.09
CA VAL A 450 -16.60 -5.47 -1.48
C VAL A 450 -15.81 -4.21 -1.86
N THR A 451 -15.84 -3.80 -3.13
CA THR A 451 -15.18 -2.57 -3.59
C THR A 451 -15.69 -1.32 -2.86
N LEU A 452 -17.02 -1.20 -2.68
CA LEU A 452 -17.61 -0.10 -1.91
C LEU A 452 -17.18 -0.15 -0.44
N LEU A 453 -17.16 -1.34 0.16
CA LEU A 453 -16.72 -1.53 1.55
C LEU A 453 -15.27 -1.06 1.74
N LEU A 454 -14.38 -1.42 0.83
CA LEU A 454 -12.99 -0.97 0.83
C LEU A 454 -12.89 0.55 0.63
N ALA A 455 -13.66 1.10 -0.31
CA ALA A 455 -13.71 2.54 -0.57
C ALA A 455 -14.21 3.35 0.65
N LEU A 456 -15.01 2.73 1.52
CA LEU A 456 -15.49 3.30 2.79
C LEU A 456 -14.49 3.14 3.95
N GLY A 457 -13.31 2.55 3.71
CA GLY A 457 -12.26 2.36 4.70
C GLY A 457 -12.18 0.96 5.31
N GLY A 458 -13.05 0.00 4.89
CA GLY A 458 -12.92 -1.44 5.13
C GLY A 458 -12.71 -1.87 6.59
N GLY A 459 -13.29 -1.16 7.54
CA GLY A 459 -13.12 -1.47 8.97
C GLY A 459 -11.84 -0.92 9.62
N PHE A 460 -11.09 -0.08 8.91
CA PHE A 460 -9.95 0.61 9.49
C PHE A 460 -10.40 1.60 10.58
N ASP A 461 -9.79 1.52 11.78
CA ASP A 461 -9.99 2.46 12.88
C ASP A 461 -8.71 3.28 13.10
N PRO A 462 -8.72 4.61 12.84
CA PRO A 462 -7.55 5.45 13.04
C PRO A 462 -7.11 5.58 14.50
N LYS A 463 -7.97 5.24 15.48
CA LYS A 463 -7.64 5.23 16.90
C LYS A 463 -6.98 3.94 17.35
N ASN A 464 -7.19 2.88 16.60
CA ASN A 464 -6.58 1.57 16.82
C ASN A 464 -6.18 0.97 15.47
N PRO A 465 -5.09 1.45 14.86
CA PRO A 465 -4.65 0.98 13.54
C PRO A 465 -4.28 -0.52 13.53
N GLY A 466 -4.45 -1.20 14.64
CA GLY A 466 -4.08 -2.59 14.85
C GLY A 466 -2.56 -2.74 15.03
N PRO A 467 -2.06 -3.48 16.00
CA PRO A 467 -0.64 -3.75 16.05
C PRO A 467 -0.27 -4.57 14.82
N PRO A 468 0.83 -4.25 14.13
CA PRO A 468 1.48 -5.22 13.30
C PRO A 468 1.89 -6.35 14.24
N GLN A 469 1.25 -7.51 14.14
CA GLN A 469 1.70 -8.70 14.84
C GLN A 469 3.01 -9.14 14.18
N VAL A 470 4.11 -8.51 14.59
CA VAL A 470 5.45 -8.97 14.23
C VAL A 470 5.73 -10.18 15.12
N HIS A 471 5.43 -11.37 14.64
CA HIS A 471 6.07 -12.57 15.14
C HIS A 471 7.56 -12.48 14.76
N ILE A 472 8.36 -11.88 15.64
CA ILE A 472 9.79 -12.13 15.61
C ILE A 472 9.93 -13.59 16.07
N SER A 473 10.05 -14.51 15.11
CA SER A 473 10.59 -15.82 15.38
C SER A 473 11.97 -15.59 15.99
N GLN A 474 12.09 -15.86 17.30
CA GLN A 474 13.37 -15.95 17.96
C GLN A 474 14.06 -17.21 17.39
N GLU A 475 14.69 -17.08 16.23
CA GLU A 475 15.66 -18.04 15.78
C GLU A 475 16.90 -17.92 16.65
N ASN A 476 17.10 -18.98 17.43
CA ASN A 476 18.28 -19.45 18.12
C ASN A 476 19.57 -18.64 17.91
N LYS A 477 20.07 -18.09 19.01
CA LYS A 477 21.52 -17.82 19.15
C LYS A 477 22.32 -19.12 18.95
N PRO A 478 23.45 -19.05 18.21
CA PRO A 478 24.41 -20.14 18.19
C PRO A 478 25.08 -20.38 19.55
#